data_7489267b530a166fb0fd7adc1e1f866b
#
_entry.id   7489267b530a166fb0fd7adc1e1f866b
#
_cell.length_a   1.000
_cell.length_b   1.000
_cell.length_c   1.000
_cell.angle_alpha   90.00
_cell.angle_beta   90.00
_cell.angle_gamma   90.00
#
_symmetry.space_group_name_H-M   'P 1'
#
loop_
_entity.id
_entity.type
_entity.pdbx_description
1 polymer ?
#
loop_
_entity_poly.entity_id
_entity_poly.type
_entity_poly.pdbx_seq_one_letter_code
_entity_poly.pdbx_strand_id
1 'polypeptide(L)'
;AVVVEPDIADEDDIARRIVAAAYGFAGQSCISVQRILVHEHRYMAMRRALAEAAAAVAHGDPGHEGVICGPLIDEANVERVMSWIGEARRAKGRLLAGGERSGNVITPTLLEEVPHEQAVVADEVFGPVACLDAYEDFEQALLMVNDSRYGLQAGIFSNDTRKLLLAWERLEVGAVIHNDVPTWRSDPMPYGGVKGSGVGREGPAFAYREMTEERMLVLKR
;
A
#
# COMPACT_ATOMS: atom_id res chain seq x y z
N ALA A 1 0.92 3.13 2.09
CA ALA A 1 2.39 2.99 2.18
C ALA A 1 2.78 1.99 3.26
N VAL A 2 3.99 1.43 3.14
CA VAL A 2 4.63 0.61 4.17
C VAL A 2 5.99 1.22 4.50
N VAL A 3 6.33 1.30 5.78
CA VAL A 3 7.65 1.72 6.28
C VAL A 3 8.32 0.53 6.96
N VAL A 4 9.57 0.24 6.60
CA VAL A 4 10.35 -0.89 7.14
C VAL A 4 11.60 -0.36 7.82
N GLU A 5 11.65 -0.52 9.15
CA GLU A 5 12.73 -0.08 10.01
C GLU A 5 13.87 -1.11 10.11
N PRO A 6 15.08 -0.71 10.52
CA PRO A 6 16.23 -1.61 10.57
C PRO A 6 16.20 -2.63 11.71
N ASP A 7 15.31 -2.47 12.69
CA ASP A 7 15.18 -3.32 13.87
C ASP A 7 14.29 -4.55 13.67
N ILE A 8 13.84 -4.80 12.43
CA ILE A 8 13.09 -6.00 12.05
C ILE A 8 13.98 -7.25 12.00
N ALA A 9 13.37 -8.43 12.14
CA ALA A 9 14.09 -9.69 12.26
C ALA A 9 14.07 -10.60 11.01
N ASP A 10 13.03 -10.52 10.15
CA ASP A 10 12.80 -11.47 9.04
C ASP A 10 12.37 -10.72 7.76
N GLU A 11 13.36 -10.40 6.92
CA GLU A 11 13.13 -9.70 5.66
C GLU A 11 12.27 -10.52 4.68
N ASP A 12 12.45 -11.83 4.66
CA ASP A 12 11.74 -12.70 3.71
C ASP A 12 10.26 -12.81 4.07
N ASP A 13 9.93 -12.88 5.38
CA ASP A 13 8.53 -12.87 5.82
C ASP A 13 7.87 -11.54 5.51
N ILE A 14 8.51 -10.45 5.86
CA ILE A 14 8.01 -9.10 5.59
C ILE A 14 7.83 -8.88 4.09
N ALA A 15 8.80 -9.30 3.26
CA ALA A 15 8.68 -9.19 1.81
C ALA A 15 7.50 -9.98 1.24
N ARG A 16 7.27 -11.22 1.70
CA ARG A 16 6.11 -12.03 1.29
C ARG A 16 4.79 -11.34 1.63
N ARG A 17 4.67 -10.77 2.84
CA ARG A 17 3.46 -10.07 3.29
C ARG A 17 3.21 -8.80 2.50
N ILE A 18 4.25 -7.99 2.25
CA ILE A 18 4.17 -6.78 1.42
C ILE A 18 3.75 -7.15 0.00
N VAL A 19 4.37 -8.15 -0.60
CA VAL A 19 4.10 -8.60 -1.97
C VAL A 19 2.68 -9.15 -2.11
N ALA A 20 2.20 -9.95 -1.14
CA ALA A 20 0.82 -10.42 -1.13
C ALA A 20 -0.19 -9.26 -1.06
N ALA A 21 0.11 -8.23 -0.26
CA ALA A 21 -0.72 -7.04 -0.13
C ALA A 21 -0.63 -6.11 -1.36
N ALA A 22 0.50 -6.06 -2.05
CA ALA A 22 0.67 -5.24 -3.25
C ALA A 22 0.01 -5.83 -4.50
N TYR A 23 0.02 -7.16 -4.63
CA TYR A 23 -0.39 -7.82 -5.87
C TYR A 23 -1.65 -8.68 -5.76
N GLY A 24 -2.16 -8.90 -4.54
CA GLY A 24 -3.46 -9.51 -4.34
C GLY A 24 -4.56 -8.76 -5.08
N PHE A 25 -5.50 -9.46 -5.72
CA PHE A 25 -6.52 -8.87 -6.60
C PHE A 25 -5.94 -7.98 -7.72
N ALA A 26 -4.72 -8.28 -8.17
CA ALA A 26 -3.98 -7.46 -9.13
C ALA A 26 -3.80 -5.99 -8.68
N GLY A 27 -3.64 -5.74 -7.37
CA GLY A 27 -3.51 -4.40 -6.80
C GLY A 27 -4.77 -3.55 -6.86
N GLN A 28 -5.91 -4.11 -7.26
CA GLN A 28 -7.20 -3.41 -7.36
C GLN A 28 -7.90 -3.33 -6.00
N SER A 29 -7.21 -2.76 -5.01
CA SER A 29 -7.72 -2.51 -3.66
C SER A 29 -7.21 -1.16 -3.18
N CYS A 30 -8.09 -0.37 -2.54
CA CYS A 30 -7.74 0.94 -1.96
C CYS A 30 -6.67 0.87 -0.85
N ILE A 31 -6.47 -0.30 -0.24
CA ILE A 31 -5.43 -0.55 0.78
C ILE A 31 -4.26 -1.38 0.25
N SER A 32 -4.17 -1.58 -1.07
CA SER A 32 -3.01 -2.22 -1.69
C SER A 32 -1.71 -1.47 -1.40
N VAL A 33 -0.62 -2.19 -1.24
CA VAL A 33 0.70 -1.59 -0.99
C VAL A 33 1.28 -1.09 -2.31
N GLN A 34 1.29 0.22 -2.48
CA GLN A 34 1.87 0.87 -3.65
C GLN A 34 3.25 1.49 -3.38
N ARG A 35 3.49 2.02 -2.16
CA ARG A 35 4.75 2.65 -1.77
C ARG A 35 5.38 1.88 -0.63
N ILE A 36 6.64 1.45 -0.83
CA ILE A 36 7.44 0.69 0.12
C ILE A 36 8.66 1.52 0.46
N LEU A 37 8.76 1.99 1.70
CA LEU A 37 9.86 2.79 2.19
C LEU A 37 10.70 1.92 3.11
N VAL A 38 11.99 1.78 2.82
CA VAL A 38 12.90 0.91 3.56
C VAL A 38 14.09 1.72 4.05
N HIS A 39 14.40 1.59 5.34
CA HIS A 39 15.58 2.23 5.92
C HIS A 39 16.86 1.79 5.19
N GLU A 40 17.77 2.71 4.89
CA GLU A 40 18.97 2.48 4.08
C GLU A 40 19.80 1.28 4.55
N HIS A 41 19.91 1.05 5.86
CA HIS A 41 20.64 -0.09 6.44
C HIS A 41 20.05 -1.46 6.10
N ARG A 42 18.77 -1.53 5.70
CA ARG A 42 18.09 -2.76 5.27
C ARG A 42 17.74 -2.76 3.78
N TYR A 43 17.97 -1.66 3.09
CA TYR A 43 17.51 -1.46 1.73
C TYR A 43 17.95 -2.58 0.79
N MET A 44 19.24 -2.93 0.76
CA MET A 44 19.74 -3.95 -0.17
C MET A 44 19.21 -5.35 0.11
N ALA A 45 19.01 -5.71 1.40
CA ALA A 45 18.44 -7.00 1.78
C ALA A 45 16.95 -7.06 1.42
N MET A 46 16.18 -6.03 1.80
CA MET A 46 14.76 -5.94 1.47
C MET A 46 14.50 -5.83 -0.04
N ARG A 47 15.32 -5.06 -0.76
CA ARG A 47 15.25 -4.94 -2.21
C ARG A 47 15.35 -6.31 -2.90
N ARG A 48 16.31 -7.13 -2.47
CA ARG A 48 16.46 -8.49 -2.98
C ARG A 48 15.26 -9.36 -2.64
N ALA A 49 14.86 -9.41 -1.37
CA ALA A 49 13.74 -10.21 -0.90
C ALA A 49 12.43 -9.82 -1.59
N LEU A 50 12.15 -8.52 -1.75
CA LEU A 50 10.97 -8.01 -2.45
C LEU A 50 10.98 -8.36 -3.94
N ALA A 51 12.14 -8.23 -4.62
CA ALA A 51 12.24 -8.56 -6.03
C ALA A 51 12.04 -10.07 -6.28
N GLU A 52 12.66 -10.93 -5.46
CA GLU A 52 12.49 -12.38 -5.51
C GLU A 52 11.03 -12.78 -5.21
N ALA A 53 10.43 -12.21 -4.17
CA ALA A 53 9.05 -12.47 -3.82
C ALA A 53 8.07 -12.00 -4.90
N ALA A 54 8.27 -10.81 -5.49
CA ALA A 54 7.43 -10.28 -6.56
C ALA A 54 7.50 -11.15 -7.82
N ALA A 55 8.69 -11.59 -8.20
CA ALA A 55 8.88 -12.49 -9.35
C ALA A 55 8.24 -13.89 -9.15
N ALA A 56 8.08 -14.32 -7.90
CA ALA A 56 7.49 -15.61 -7.54
C ALA A 56 5.95 -15.58 -7.46
N VAL A 57 5.31 -14.41 -7.55
CA VAL A 57 3.84 -14.28 -7.48
C VAL A 57 3.18 -14.97 -8.65
N ALA A 58 2.34 -15.95 -8.36
CA ALA A 58 1.52 -16.60 -9.39
C ALA A 58 0.49 -15.60 -9.95
N HIS A 59 0.53 -15.43 -11.27
CA HIS A 59 -0.33 -14.49 -12.00
C HIS A 59 -0.93 -15.14 -13.24
N GLY A 60 -2.09 -14.65 -13.67
CA GLY A 60 -2.78 -15.20 -14.84
C GLY A 60 -4.27 -15.39 -14.61
N ASP A 61 -4.82 -16.51 -15.11
CA ASP A 61 -6.24 -16.84 -14.95
C ASP A 61 -6.57 -17.18 -13.49
N PRO A 62 -7.44 -16.40 -12.82
CA PRO A 62 -7.82 -16.63 -11.42
C PRO A 62 -8.61 -17.93 -11.19
N GLY A 63 -9.04 -18.61 -12.24
CA GLY A 63 -9.61 -19.96 -12.15
C GLY A 63 -8.58 -21.05 -11.81
N HIS A 64 -7.30 -20.76 -11.90
CA HIS A 64 -6.24 -21.67 -11.50
C HIS A 64 -5.88 -21.47 -10.02
N GLU A 65 -5.76 -22.60 -9.31
CA GLU A 65 -5.39 -22.59 -7.89
C GLU A 65 -4.01 -21.94 -7.68
N GLY A 66 -3.91 -21.08 -6.67
CA GLY A 66 -2.68 -20.37 -6.30
C GLY A 66 -2.46 -19.06 -7.04
N VAL A 67 -3.22 -18.72 -8.08
CA VAL A 67 -3.13 -17.41 -8.74
C VAL A 67 -3.72 -16.33 -7.85
N ILE A 68 -2.89 -15.35 -7.47
CA ILE A 68 -3.29 -14.21 -6.63
C ILE A 68 -3.33 -12.89 -7.39
N CYS A 69 -2.59 -12.76 -8.49
CA CYS A 69 -2.59 -11.60 -9.38
C CYS A 69 -3.31 -11.96 -10.69
N GLY A 70 -4.59 -11.66 -10.75
CA GLY A 70 -5.44 -11.87 -11.92
C GLY A 70 -5.40 -10.74 -12.93
N PRO A 71 -6.37 -10.68 -13.87
CA PRO A 71 -6.50 -9.58 -14.83
C PRO A 71 -7.00 -8.29 -14.16
N LEU A 72 -6.65 -7.16 -14.77
CA LEU A 72 -7.34 -5.89 -14.51
C LEU A 72 -8.74 -5.93 -15.10
N ILE A 73 -9.63 -5.06 -14.59
CA ILE A 73 -11.06 -5.06 -14.92
C ILE A 73 -11.33 -4.85 -16.42
N ASP A 74 -10.51 -4.04 -17.09
CA ASP A 74 -10.65 -3.73 -18.51
C ASP A 74 -9.32 -3.34 -19.18
N GLU A 75 -9.34 -3.25 -20.49
CA GLU A 75 -8.16 -2.90 -21.30
C GLU A 75 -7.71 -1.45 -21.09
N ALA A 76 -8.63 -0.51 -20.87
CA ALA A 76 -8.29 0.90 -20.64
C ALA A 76 -7.43 1.07 -19.36
N ASN A 77 -7.76 0.33 -18.29
CA ASN A 77 -6.94 0.30 -17.08
C ASN A 77 -5.57 -0.36 -17.31
N VAL A 78 -5.51 -1.42 -18.12
CA VAL A 78 -4.24 -2.04 -18.52
C VAL A 78 -3.35 -1.04 -19.24
N GLU A 79 -3.88 -0.34 -20.24
CA GLU A 79 -3.15 0.66 -21.02
C GLU A 79 -2.64 1.80 -20.15
N ARG A 80 -3.49 2.31 -19.25
CA ARG A 80 -3.11 3.34 -18.28
C ARG A 80 -1.95 2.88 -17.40
N VAL A 81 -2.05 1.71 -16.78
CA VAL A 81 -1.01 1.18 -15.89
C VAL A 81 0.29 0.93 -16.66
N MET A 82 0.22 0.34 -17.84
CA MET A 82 1.40 0.12 -18.69
C MET A 82 2.04 1.44 -19.15
N SER A 83 1.23 2.48 -19.46
CA SER A 83 1.75 3.82 -19.76
C SER A 83 2.54 4.38 -18.58
N TRP A 84 1.98 4.32 -17.37
CA TRP A 84 2.62 4.82 -16.16
C TRP A 84 3.92 4.08 -15.82
N ILE A 85 3.96 2.75 -15.99
CA ILE A 85 5.21 1.97 -15.87
C ILE A 85 6.23 2.46 -16.90
N GLY A 86 5.81 2.68 -18.14
CA GLY A 86 6.66 3.20 -19.21
C GLY A 86 7.19 4.61 -18.92
N GLU A 87 6.38 5.49 -18.36
CA GLU A 87 6.75 6.85 -17.95
C GLU A 87 7.76 6.83 -16.82
N ALA A 88 7.53 6.04 -15.77
CA ALA A 88 8.46 5.86 -14.66
C ALA A 88 9.85 5.40 -15.14
N ARG A 89 9.90 4.45 -16.07
CA ARG A 89 11.16 3.97 -16.66
C ARG A 89 11.85 5.03 -17.51
N ARG A 90 11.12 5.84 -18.27
CA ARG A 90 11.68 6.98 -19.01
C ARG A 90 12.23 8.07 -18.06
N ALA A 91 11.62 8.23 -16.90
CA ALA A 91 12.07 9.13 -15.84
C ALA A 91 13.21 8.55 -14.98
N LYS A 92 13.88 7.49 -15.45
CA LYS A 92 15.02 6.80 -14.81
C LYS A 92 14.65 5.84 -13.68
N GLY A 93 13.37 5.60 -13.39
CA GLY A 93 12.95 4.51 -12.51
C GLY A 93 13.44 3.16 -13.04
N ARG A 94 13.91 2.30 -12.14
CA ARG A 94 14.43 0.98 -12.49
C ARG A 94 13.42 -0.10 -12.22
N LEU A 95 13.27 -1.04 -13.15
CA LEU A 95 12.43 -2.21 -13.00
C LEU A 95 13.19 -3.32 -12.26
N LEU A 96 12.65 -3.78 -11.14
CA LEU A 96 13.20 -4.90 -10.37
C LEU A 96 12.51 -6.23 -10.67
N ALA A 97 11.19 -6.18 -10.98
CA ALA A 97 10.40 -7.35 -11.37
C ALA A 97 9.22 -6.93 -12.26
N GLY A 98 8.72 -7.82 -13.10
CA GLY A 98 7.52 -7.65 -13.88
C GLY A 98 7.64 -6.67 -15.06
N GLY A 99 6.60 -5.83 -15.24
CA GLY A 99 6.56 -4.81 -16.30
C GLY A 99 6.06 -5.33 -17.65
N GLU A 100 5.50 -6.53 -17.70
CA GLU A 100 4.97 -7.16 -18.90
C GLU A 100 3.45 -7.31 -18.84
N ARG A 101 2.79 -7.45 -19.99
CA ARG A 101 1.35 -7.74 -20.07
C ARG A 101 1.06 -8.93 -20.96
N SER A 102 0.00 -9.66 -20.63
CA SER A 102 -0.62 -10.66 -21.49
C SER A 102 -2.15 -10.51 -21.40
N GLY A 103 -2.76 -9.99 -22.45
CA GLY A 103 -4.17 -9.58 -22.37
C GLY A 103 -4.38 -8.52 -21.29
N ASN A 104 -5.30 -8.78 -20.37
CA ASN A 104 -5.58 -7.90 -19.22
C ASN A 104 -4.75 -8.22 -17.98
N VAL A 105 -3.85 -9.19 -18.04
CA VAL A 105 -2.95 -9.52 -16.94
C VAL A 105 -1.66 -8.71 -17.08
N ILE A 106 -1.31 -7.95 -16.05
CA ILE A 106 0.00 -7.31 -15.89
C ILE A 106 0.78 -8.14 -14.86
N THR A 107 2.04 -8.46 -15.18
CA THR A 107 2.91 -9.18 -14.23
C THR A 107 3.14 -8.31 -12.98
N PRO A 108 3.20 -8.91 -11.78
CA PRO A 108 3.56 -8.20 -10.55
C PRO A 108 4.81 -7.35 -10.76
N THR A 109 4.65 -6.03 -10.65
CA THR A 109 5.67 -5.07 -11.08
C THR A 109 6.23 -4.32 -9.88
N LEU A 110 7.55 -4.42 -9.69
CA LEU A 110 8.29 -3.68 -8.67
C LEU A 110 9.25 -2.70 -9.35
N LEU A 111 9.10 -1.42 -9.04
CA LEU A 111 9.97 -0.33 -9.49
C LEU A 111 10.79 0.22 -8.33
N GLU A 112 11.96 0.79 -8.59
CA GLU A 112 12.75 1.55 -7.63
C GLU A 112 13.29 2.85 -8.23
N GLU A 113 13.68 3.78 -7.35
CA GLU A 113 14.24 5.09 -7.76
C GLU A 113 13.31 5.86 -8.72
N VAL A 114 12.01 5.75 -8.54
CA VAL A 114 11.04 6.47 -9.35
C VAL A 114 10.87 7.88 -8.79
N PRO A 115 11.04 8.95 -9.60
CA PRO A 115 10.78 10.31 -9.14
C PRO A 115 9.36 10.46 -8.59
N HIS A 116 9.23 11.19 -7.47
CA HIS A 116 7.98 11.28 -6.69
C HIS A 116 6.79 11.84 -7.48
N GLU A 117 7.07 12.72 -8.45
CA GLU A 117 6.05 13.32 -9.32
C GLU A 117 5.48 12.36 -10.38
N GLN A 118 6.07 11.18 -10.56
CA GLN A 118 5.54 10.20 -11.51
C GLN A 118 4.23 9.59 -11.00
N ALA A 119 3.28 9.40 -11.92
CA ALA A 119 1.94 8.93 -11.58
C ALA A 119 1.91 7.61 -10.79
N VAL A 120 2.85 6.69 -11.03
CA VAL A 120 2.96 5.43 -10.27
C VAL A 120 3.34 5.63 -8.80
N VAL A 121 3.80 6.83 -8.40
CA VAL A 121 4.11 7.19 -7.00
C VAL A 121 3.09 8.18 -6.46
N ALA A 122 2.76 9.23 -7.24
CA ALA A 122 1.92 10.34 -6.81
C ALA A 122 0.42 10.03 -6.82
N ASP A 123 -0.02 9.16 -7.73
CA ASP A 123 -1.43 8.82 -7.95
C ASP A 123 -1.74 7.36 -7.55
N GLU A 124 -3.02 7.04 -7.38
CA GLU A 124 -3.46 5.67 -7.13
C GLU A 124 -3.38 4.84 -8.42
N VAL A 125 -2.49 3.84 -8.44
CA VAL A 125 -2.31 2.98 -9.62
C VAL A 125 -3.52 2.07 -9.83
N PHE A 126 -4.08 1.53 -8.76
CA PHE A 126 -5.15 0.52 -8.80
C PHE A 126 -4.82 -0.61 -9.79
N GLY A 127 -3.61 -1.15 -9.64
CA GLY A 127 -2.98 -2.14 -10.49
C GLY A 127 -1.78 -2.80 -9.79
N PRO A 128 -1.20 -3.87 -10.35
CA PRO A 128 -0.16 -4.66 -9.69
C PRO A 128 1.22 -4.01 -9.81
N VAL A 129 1.36 -2.80 -9.27
CA VAL A 129 2.61 -2.01 -9.30
C VAL A 129 2.91 -1.48 -7.91
N ALA A 130 4.15 -1.69 -7.46
CA ALA A 130 4.69 -1.11 -6.25
C ALA A 130 6.01 -0.39 -6.53
N CYS A 131 6.26 0.68 -5.77
CA CYS A 131 7.49 1.47 -5.83
C CYS A 131 8.26 1.34 -4.52
N LEU A 132 9.56 1.10 -4.62
CA LEU A 132 10.50 0.92 -3.52
C LEU A 132 11.44 2.11 -3.44
N ASP A 133 11.51 2.75 -2.26
CA ASP A 133 12.41 3.85 -1.98
C ASP A 133 13.16 3.64 -0.67
N ALA A 134 14.36 4.24 -0.58
CA ALA A 134 15.14 4.29 0.65
C ALA A 134 14.84 5.55 1.45
N TYR A 135 15.06 5.48 2.77
CA TYR A 135 15.11 6.63 3.65
C TYR A 135 16.23 6.48 4.70
N GLU A 136 16.70 7.59 5.26
CA GLU A 136 17.84 7.63 6.18
C GLU A 136 17.41 7.63 7.65
N ASP A 137 16.35 8.35 7.98
CA ASP A 137 15.81 8.41 9.34
C ASP A 137 14.29 8.29 9.36
N PHE A 138 13.74 7.92 10.51
CA PHE A 138 12.32 7.63 10.66
C PHE A 138 11.40 8.84 10.42
N GLU A 139 11.84 10.05 10.80
CA GLU A 139 11.05 11.27 10.57
C GLU A 139 10.95 11.57 9.07
N GLN A 140 12.04 11.34 8.32
CA GLN A 140 12.02 11.42 6.86
C GLN A 140 10.99 10.44 6.26
N ALA A 141 10.96 9.19 6.75
CA ALA A 141 9.97 8.21 6.29
C ALA A 141 8.53 8.71 6.52
N LEU A 142 8.25 9.28 7.70
CA LEU A 142 6.92 9.84 8.00
C LEU A 142 6.56 11.01 7.07
N LEU A 143 7.52 11.90 6.78
CA LEU A 143 7.32 12.97 5.81
C LEU A 143 7.05 12.43 4.41
N MET A 144 7.81 11.42 3.96
CA MET A 144 7.59 10.77 2.67
C MET A 144 6.20 10.11 2.58
N VAL A 145 5.71 9.47 3.65
CA VAL A 145 4.35 8.91 3.68
C VAL A 145 3.31 10.02 3.58
N ASN A 146 3.50 11.12 4.32
CA ASN A 146 2.57 12.24 4.34
C ASN A 146 2.60 13.08 3.04
N ASP A 147 3.69 13.03 2.28
CA ASP A 147 3.79 13.66 0.96
C ASP A 147 2.97 12.87 -0.07
N SER A 148 1.66 12.96 0.11
CA SER A 148 0.63 12.34 -0.72
C SER A 148 -0.68 13.08 -0.53
N ARG A 149 -1.47 13.19 -1.59
CA ARG A 149 -2.86 13.68 -1.49
C ARG A 149 -3.81 12.69 -0.84
N TYR A 150 -3.36 11.46 -0.61
CA TYR A 150 -4.12 10.37 0.01
C TYR A 150 -3.67 10.11 1.44
N GLY A 151 -4.54 9.45 2.22
CA GLY A 151 -4.25 9.08 3.60
C GLY A 151 -5.22 8.02 4.13
N LEU A 152 -5.17 6.80 3.56
CA LEU A 152 -6.09 5.73 4.01
C LEU A 152 -5.48 4.90 5.13
N GLN A 153 -4.46 4.11 4.86
CA GLN A 153 -3.76 3.29 5.85
C GLN A 153 -2.25 3.24 5.58
N ALA A 154 -1.45 3.08 6.64
CA ALA A 154 -0.02 2.85 6.55
C ALA A 154 0.40 1.68 7.44
N GLY A 155 1.31 0.83 6.94
CA GLY A 155 1.96 -0.23 7.71
C GLY A 155 3.32 0.22 8.23
N ILE A 156 3.65 -0.11 9.46
CA ILE A 156 4.95 0.20 10.10
C ILE A 156 5.55 -1.08 10.66
N PHE A 157 6.63 -1.54 10.06
CA PHE A 157 7.42 -2.65 10.58
C PHE A 157 8.57 -2.13 11.44
N SER A 158 8.44 -2.23 12.75
CA SER A 158 9.43 -1.84 13.75
C SER A 158 9.16 -2.53 15.09
N ASN A 159 10.21 -2.83 15.83
CA ASN A 159 10.12 -3.33 17.20
C ASN A 159 10.19 -2.21 18.27
N ASP A 160 10.36 -0.94 17.87
CA ASP A 160 10.36 0.21 18.76
C ASP A 160 8.96 0.83 18.88
N THR A 161 8.30 0.59 20.01
CA THR A 161 6.98 1.15 20.33
C THR A 161 6.95 2.68 20.30
N ARG A 162 8.06 3.36 20.59
CA ARG A 162 8.13 4.83 20.54
C ARG A 162 7.99 5.32 19.08
N LYS A 163 8.61 4.63 18.14
CA LYS A 163 8.44 4.91 16.69
C LYS A 163 7.01 4.69 16.26
N LEU A 164 6.36 3.62 16.74
CA LEU A 164 4.96 3.38 16.47
C LEU A 164 4.06 4.52 16.96
N LEU A 165 4.25 4.98 18.20
CA LEU A 165 3.49 6.09 18.76
C LEU A 165 3.75 7.39 17.99
N LEU A 166 5.00 7.67 17.62
CA LEU A 166 5.36 8.81 16.79
C LEU A 166 4.70 8.74 15.41
N ALA A 167 4.69 7.56 14.77
CA ALA A 167 3.99 7.34 13.51
C ALA A 167 2.48 7.61 13.65
N TRP A 168 1.87 7.11 14.71
CA TRP A 168 0.44 7.34 14.97
C TRP A 168 0.11 8.83 15.17
N GLU A 169 0.98 9.59 15.81
CA GLU A 169 0.80 11.03 16.03
C GLU A 169 1.03 11.88 14.76
N ARG A 170 1.95 11.45 13.90
CA ARG A 170 2.45 12.28 12.80
C ARG A 170 1.87 11.92 11.43
N LEU A 171 1.45 10.67 11.23
CA LEU A 171 0.93 10.23 9.94
C LEU A 171 -0.49 10.73 9.72
N GLU A 172 -0.70 11.36 8.58
CA GLU A 172 -1.99 11.84 8.11
C GLU A 172 -2.73 10.71 7.37
N VAL A 173 -3.09 9.67 8.10
CA VAL A 173 -3.80 8.48 7.60
C VAL A 173 -4.95 8.09 8.52
N GLY A 174 -5.91 7.32 8.01
CA GLY A 174 -7.02 6.82 8.79
C GLY A 174 -6.64 5.72 9.80
N ALA A 175 -5.61 4.92 9.49
CA ALA A 175 -5.08 3.91 10.41
C ALA A 175 -3.58 3.68 10.21
N VAL A 176 -2.89 3.39 11.31
CA VAL A 176 -1.50 2.91 11.35
C VAL A 176 -1.52 1.46 11.82
N ILE A 177 -0.95 0.56 11.03
CA ILE A 177 -0.92 -0.87 11.29
C ILE A 177 0.50 -1.26 11.72
N HIS A 178 0.63 -1.76 12.94
CA HIS A 178 1.92 -2.14 13.50
C HIS A 178 2.30 -3.56 13.10
N ASN A 179 3.52 -3.72 12.62
CA ASN A 179 4.10 -5.00 12.19
C ASN A 179 3.20 -5.78 11.22
N ASP A 180 2.43 -5.04 10.41
CA ASP A 180 1.63 -5.60 9.34
C ASP A 180 1.47 -4.61 8.17
N VAL A 181 0.84 -5.08 7.12
CA VAL A 181 0.57 -4.34 5.89
C VAL A 181 -0.77 -3.58 5.96
N PRO A 182 -0.97 -2.53 5.16
CA PRO A 182 -2.21 -1.76 5.15
C PRO A 182 -3.47 -2.55 4.81
N THR A 183 -3.33 -3.75 4.23
CA THR A 183 -4.48 -4.62 3.91
C THR A 183 -5.09 -5.29 5.13
N TRP A 184 -4.44 -5.21 6.31
CA TRP A 184 -5.02 -5.73 7.55
C TRP A 184 -6.30 -4.98 7.92
N ARG A 185 -7.36 -5.71 8.18
CA ARG A 185 -8.67 -5.16 8.56
C ARG A 185 -9.40 -6.10 9.52
N SER A 186 -10.20 -5.50 10.43
CA SER A 186 -11.15 -6.17 11.30
C SER A 186 -12.52 -5.53 11.12
N ASP A 187 -13.60 -6.32 11.04
CA ASP A 187 -14.95 -5.81 10.75
C ASP A 187 -15.45 -4.73 11.72
N PRO A 188 -15.19 -4.79 13.05
CA PRO A 188 -15.68 -3.76 13.98
C PRO A 188 -14.83 -2.48 14.00
N MET A 189 -13.63 -2.48 13.35
CA MET A 189 -12.77 -1.29 13.38
C MET A 189 -13.32 -0.14 12.55
N PRO A 190 -13.04 1.13 12.95
CA PRO A 190 -13.31 2.26 12.08
C PRO A 190 -12.39 2.17 10.84
N TYR A 191 -12.99 2.14 9.66
CA TYR A 191 -12.26 2.14 8.42
C TYR A 191 -12.59 3.39 7.60
N GLY A 192 -11.58 4.08 7.13
CA GLY A 192 -11.73 5.29 6.31
C GLY A 192 -10.46 6.13 6.34
N GLY A 193 -10.34 7.01 5.37
CA GLY A 193 -9.17 7.84 5.17
C GLY A 193 -9.35 9.29 5.58
N VAL A 194 -8.30 10.05 5.33
CA VAL A 194 -8.25 11.51 5.41
C VAL A 194 -7.77 12.05 4.07
N LYS A 195 -7.68 13.37 3.92
CA LYS A 195 -7.29 14.02 2.67
C LYS A 195 -8.19 13.56 1.50
N GLY A 196 -7.62 13.25 0.35
CA GLY A 196 -8.33 12.75 -0.83
C GLY A 196 -8.85 11.32 -0.73
N SER A 197 -8.48 10.58 0.33
CA SER A 197 -9.00 9.22 0.55
C SER A 197 -10.43 9.16 1.08
N GLY A 198 -11.06 10.29 1.35
CA GLY A 198 -12.48 10.36 1.66
C GLY A 198 -12.80 10.99 3.02
N VAL A 199 -14.08 10.94 3.37
CA VAL A 199 -14.66 11.45 4.62
C VAL A 199 -15.45 10.34 5.31
N GLY A 200 -15.69 10.51 6.62
CA GLY A 200 -16.44 9.54 7.40
C GLY A 200 -15.64 8.29 7.76
N ARG A 201 -16.32 7.33 8.37
CA ARG A 201 -15.75 6.04 8.74
C ARG A 201 -16.77 4.94 8.49
N GLU A 202 -16.31 3.87 7.84
CA GLU A 202 -17.04 2.61 7.73
C GLU A 202 -16.92 1.80 9.03
N GLY A 203 -17.73 0.78 9.14
CA GLY A 203 -17.86 -0.07 10.32
C GLY A 203 -19.26 0.08 10.95
N PRO A 204 -19.86 -1.00 11.50
CA PRO A 204 -21.28 -0.99 11.89
C PRO A 204 -21.67 0.14 12.85
N ALA A 205 -20.86 0.38 13.89
CA ALA A 205 -21.13 1.41 14.87
C ALA A 205 -20.97 2.84 14.31
N PHE A 206 -20.07 3.03 13.35
CA PHE A 206 -19.79 4.32 12.73
C PHE A 206 -20.86 4.64 11.69
N ALA A 207 -21.15 3.70 10.79
CA ALA A 207 -22.20 3.84 9.79
C ALA A 207 -23.58 4.08 10.44
N TYR A 208 -23.89 3.40 11.54
CA TYR A 208 -25.11 3.62 12.29
C TYR A 208 -25.24 5.09 12.76
N ARG A 209 -24.16 5.67 13.30
CA ARG A 209 -24.17 7.07 13.76
C ARG A 209 -24.32 8.06 12.61
N GLU A 210 -23.72 7.79 11.47
CA GLU A 210 -23.81 8.65 10.28
C GLU A 210 -25.20 8.58 9.61
N MET A 211 -25.92 7.45 9.75
CA MET A 211 -27.25 7.24 9.17
C MET A 211 -28.38 7.64 10.10
N THR A 212 -28.11 8.06 11.33
CA THR A 212 -29.12 8.39 12.34
C THR A 212 -28.84 9.74 12.99
N GLU A 213 -29.91 10.33 13.58
CA GLU A 213 -29.81 11.54 14.40
C GLU A 213 -30.14 11.23 15.85
N GLU A 214 -29.34 11.76 16.78
CA GLU A 214 -29.63 11.64 18.22
C GLU A 214 -30.83 12.51 18.60
N ARG A 215 -31.81 11.92 19.30
CA ARG A 215 -32.96 12.63 19.84
C ARG A 215 -33.10 12.35 21.33
N MET A 216 -33.42 13.41 22.07
CA MET A 216 -33.68 13.31 23.50
C MET A 216 -35.20 13.32 23.76
N LEU A 217 -35.66 12.40 24.62
CA LEU A 217 -37.02 12.43 25.19
C LEU A 217 -36.92 12.62 26.71
N VAL A 218 -37.46 13.71 27.21
CA VAL A 218 -37.53 13.99 28.65
C VAL A 218 -38.96 13.79 29.13
N LEU A 219 -39.18 12.83 30.02
CA LEU A 219 -40.44 12.60 30.70
C LEU A 219 -40.37 13.16 32.13
N LYS A 220 -41.14 14.23 32.40
CA LYS A 220 -41.28 14.76 33.75
C LYS A 220 -42.53 14.12 34.39
N ARG A 221 -42.37 13.66 35.64
CA ARG A 221 -43.49 13.21 36.49
C ARG A 221 -44.00 14.37 37.29
#